data_a97866b076f13c962d24c5f145cd5cd5
#
_entry.id   a97866b076f13c962d24c5f145cd5cd5
#
_cell.length_a   1.000
_cell.length_b   1.000
_cell.length_c   1.000
_cell.angle_alpha   90.00
_cell.angle_beta   90.00
_cell.angle_gamma   90.00
#
_symmetry.space_group_name_H-M   'P 1'
#
loop_
_entity.id
_entity.type
_entity.pdbx_description
1 polymer ?
#
loop_
_entity_poly.entity_id
_entity_poly.type
_entity_poly.pdbx_seq_one_letter_code
_entity_poly.pdbx_strand_id
1 'polypeptide(L)'
;MPGKPFQSKLSPYEDEVFALLDAGRSFRQVAERLNRSHGLGVTHNAVFSFAKSRRKRRGARLFFEGLSPDIRDQMLKQTATVWTHDSTAIEGNTLTLGDTVKVLELGLTISGKSLREHQEVYGHARAIDLVYRMLRQPGVTEEDLFALHRAVMQLSAVDALNPVGGWKQSYNGTTGAVNGKVVFMDYADPLDVPHLMKRWLGDFNASPGGARQPAEAIGAFVRAHLGFVRIHPFFDGNGRVARLVANIPVLRAGYPPITIPMERRGDYIDILWEYENAVGKIRRDDPLVPPHPAVERFTELLQAEWQRTLTLVEEARRREAERQAKMT
;
A
#
# COMPACT_ATOMS: atom_id res chain seq x y z
N MET A 1 8.28 42.26 -6.56
CA MET A 1 9.13 41.09 -6.26
C MET A 1 8.43 40.31 -5.16
N PRO A 2 8.03 39.06 -5.34
CA PRO A 2 7.50 38.24 -4.25
C PRO A 2 8.63 37.92 -3.27
N GLY A 3 8.44 38.29 -1.99
CA GLY A 3 9.40 38.06 -0.92
C GLY A 3 9.74 36.57 -0.78
N LYS A 4 11.02 36.25 -0.52
CA LYS A 4 11.45 34.87 -0.22
C LYS A 4 10.60 34.32 0.93
N PRO A 5 10.08 33.08 0.82
CA PRO A 5 9.29 32.50 1.91
C PRO A 5 10.14 32.43 3.18
N PHE A 6 9.60 32.85 4.30
CA PHE A 6 10.23 32.82 5.61
C PHE A 6 10.66 31.39 5.96
N GLN A 7 11.96 31.11 5.92
CA GLN A 7 12.51 29.83 6.34
C GLN A 7 12.78 29.85 7.84
N SER A 8 12.17 28.90 8.57
CA SER A 8 12.45 28.73 10.00
C SER A 8 13.91 28.34 10.23
N LYS A 9 14.55 28.89 11.28
CA LYS A 9 15.88 28.49 11.75
C LYS A 9 15.99 26.98 12.02
N LEU A 10 14.86 26.32 12.25
CA LEU A 10 14.77 24.86 12.49
C LEU A 10 14.74 24.05 11.18
N SER A 11 14.52 24.66 10.03
CA SER A 11 14.39 23.93 8.76
C SER A 11 15.61 23.06 8.40
N PRO A 12 16.88 23.49 8.60
CA PRO A 12 18.04 22.64 8.36
C PRO A 12 18.17 21.46 9.33
N TYR A 13 17.51 21.54 10.48
CA TYR A 13 17.60 20.57 11.58
C TYR A 13 16.29 19.78 11.75
N GLU A 14 15.44 19.76 10.72
CA GLU A 14 14.13 19.14 10.78
C GLU A 14 14.19 17.67 11.21
N ASP A 15 15.15 16.91 10.67
CA ASP A 15 15.31 15.50 11.00
C ASP A 15 15.78 15.28 12.44
N GLU A 16 16.68 16.11 12.95
CA GLU A 16 17.12 16.06 14.36
C GLU A 16 15.99 16.43 15.31
N VAL A 17 15.22 17.47 14.99
CA VAL A 17 14.02 17.86 15.77
C VAL A 17 13.08 16.68 15.94
N PHE A 18 12.75 16.02 14.84
CA PHE A 18 11.79 14.91 14.89
C PHE A 18 12.39 13.66 15.52
N ALA A 19 13.65 13.34 15.28
CA ALA A 19 14.32 12.22 15.95
C ALA A 19 14.29 12.36 17.48
N LEU A 20 14.51 13.56 17.99
CA LEU A 20 14.45 13.82 19.43
C LEU A 20 13.03 13.76 19.98
N LEU A 21 12.03 14.28 19.27
CA LEU A 21 10.62 14.20 19.66
C LEU A 21 10.12 12.76 19.65
N ASP A 22 10.52 11.98 18.66
CA ASP A 22 10.15 10.57 18.51
C ASP A 22 10.84 9.68 19.57
N ALA A 23 12.02 10.11 20.07
CA ALA A 23 12.68 9.52 21.26
C ALA A 23 12.04 9.94 22.59
N GLY A 24 10.84 10.55 22.55
CA GLY A 24 10.07 10.95 23.75
C GLY A 24 10.58 12.21 24.45
N ARG A 25 11.46 12.99 23.82
CA ARG A 25 11.91 14.25 24.40
C ARG A 25 10.83 15.32 24.34
N SER A 26 10.66 16.09 25.39
CA SER A 26 9.75 17.24 25.40
C SER A 26 10.24 18.34 24.47
N PHE A 27 9.35 19.22 23.99
CA PHE A 27 9.73 20.37 23.16
C PHE A 27 10.78 21.26 23.81
N ARG A 28 10.79 21.33 25.14
CA ARG A 28 11.78 22.07 25.94
C ARG A 28 13.16 21.39 25.84
N GLN A 29 13.22 20.08 26.03
CA GLN A 29 14.47 19.33 25.93
C GLN A 29 15.04 19.36 24.51
N VAL A 30 14.18 19.34 23.48
CA VAL A 30 14.59 19.50 22.08
C VAL A 30 15.17 20.90 21.84
N ALA A 31 14.51 21.94 22.31
CA ALA A 31 15.02 23.33 22.18
C ALA A 31 16.37 23.49 22.90
N GLU A 32 16.52 22.97 24.13
CA GLU A 32 17.77 23.01 24.89
C GLU A 32 18.90 22.25 24.17
N ARG A 33 18.60 21.08 23.59
CA ARG A 33 19.57 20.29 22.82
C ARG A 33 20.06 21.02 21.59
N LEU A 34 19.12 21.54 20.77
CA LEU A 34 19.45 22.27 19.53
C LEU A 34 20.21 23.57 19.82
N ASN A 35 19.86 24.30 20.89
CA ASN A 35 20.58 25.49 21.31
C ASN A 35 22.02 25.16 21.75
N ARG A 36 22.21 24.03 22.45
CA ARG A 36 23.53 23.60 22.90
C ARG A 36 24.40 23.11 21.73
N SER A 37 23.82 22.36 20.81
CA SER A 37 24.57 21.74 19.71
C SER A 37 24.82 22.69 18.53
N HIS A 38 23.89 23.61 18.25
CA HIS A 38 23.89 24.44 17.04
C HIS A 38 23.76 25.95 17.31
N GLY A 39 23.63 26.37 18.56
CA GLY A 39 23.57 27.79 18.92
C GLY A 39 22.33 28.54 18.37
N LEU A 40 21.22 27.84 18.09
CA LEU A 40 20.10 28.39 17.32
C LEU A 40 19.28 29.45 18.05
N GLY A 41 19.31 29.49 19.39
CA GLY A 41 18.54 30.42 20.20
C GLY A 41 17.01 30.23 20.06
N VAL A 42 16.55 28.98 19.88
CA VAL A 42 15.14 28.68 19.68
C VAL A 42 14.45 28.37 21.01
N THR A 43 13.17 28.74 21.11
CA THR A 43 12.32 28.45 22.28
C THR A 43 11.56 27.14 22.08
N HIS A 44 11.06 26.56 23.17
CA HIS A 44 10.17 25.38 23.10
C HIS A 44 8.90 25.65 22.28
N ASN A 45 8.36 26.87 22.32
CA ASN A 45 7.22 27.27 21.48
C ASN A 45 7.58 27.33 20.00
N ALA A 46 8.81 27.74 19.65
CA ALA A 46 9.28 27.69 18.28
C ALA A 46 9.40 26.26 17.78
N VAL A 47 9.94 25.34 18.61
CA VAL A 47 10.00 23.91 18.29
C VAL A 47 8.60 23.32 18.18
N PHE A 48 7.67 23.64 19.09
CA PHE A 48 6.27 23.20 19.03
C PHE A 48 5.59 23.66 17.74
N SER A 49 5.67 24.95 17.43
CA SER A 49 5.04 25.54 16.24
C SER A 49 5.64 24.98 14.95
N PHE A 50 6.97 24.82 14.92
CA PHE A 50 7.67 24.17 13.82
C PHE A 50 7.22 22.72 13.64
N ALA A 51 7.27 21.91 14.70
CA ALA A 51 6.82 20.53 14.67
C ALA A 51 5.35 20.41 14.27
N LYS A 52 4.46 21.24 14.80
CA LYS A 52 3.03 21.27 14.45
C LYS A 52 2.82 21.59 12.97
N SER A 53 3.54 22.58 12.42
CA SER A 53 3.44 22.98 11.01
C SER A 53 4.00 21.91 10.05
N ARG A 54 5.05 21.22 10.47
CA ARG A 54 5.72 20.20 9.67
C ARG A 54 5.09 18.81 9.81
N ARG A 55 4.57 18.42 11.00
CA ARG A 55 3.78 17.19 11.17
C ARG A 55 2.59 17.14 10.21
N LYS A 56 1.98 18.29 9.90
CA LYS A 56 0.91 18.38 8.90
C LYS A 56 1.40 18.10 7.47
N ARG A 57 2.70 18.25 7.18
CA ARG A 57 3.34 18.03 5.87
C ARG A 57 4.08 16.69 5.77
N ARG A 58 4.55 16.16 6.91
CA ARG A 58 5.44 14.98 6.93
C ARG A 58 4.71 13.65 6.79
N GLY A 59 3.39 13.59 6.96
CA GLY A 59 2.70 12.30 7.09
C GLY A 59 3.12 11.55 8.38
N ALA A 60 2.58 10.38 8.60
CA ALA A 60 3.05 9.49 9.65
C ALA A 60 4.46 8.98 9.30
N ARG A 61 5.27 8.72 10.33
CA ARG A 61 6.58 8.07 10.16
C ARG A 61 6.36 6.70 9.52
N LEU A 62 7.09 6.40 8.44
CA LEU A 62 6.97 5.10 7.79
C LEU A 62 7.40 3.97 8.76
N PHE A 63 6.76 2.82 8.67
CA PHE A 63 6.92 1.71 9.62
C PHE A 63 8.37 1.23 9.78
N PHE A 64 9.22 1.47 8.79
CA PHE A 64 10.63 1.08 8.76
C PHE A 64 11.61 2.19 9.19
N GLU A 65 11.13 3.40 9.46
CA GLU A 65 11.99 4.51 9.88
C GLU A 65 12.49 4.32 11.31
N GLY A 66 13.77 4.66 11.53
CA GLY A 66 14.46 4.57 12.82
C GLY A 66 15.02 3.20 13.15
N LEU A 67 15.00 2.28 12.19
CA LEU A 67 15.76 1.03 12.26
C LEU A 67 17.15 1.25 11.65
N SER A 68 18.16 0.56 12.17
CA SER A 68 19.50 0.48 11.57
C SER A 68 19.41 -0.08 10.15
N PRO A 69 20.30 0.32 9.22
CA PRO A 69 20.17 -0.06 7.80
C PRO A 69 20.03 -1.55 7.56
N ASP A 70 20.83 -2.38 8.23
CA ASP A 70 20.81 -3.84 8.11
C ASP A 70 19.48 -4.47 8.59
N ILE A 71 18.97 -4.04 9.75
CA ILE A 71 17.68 -4.52 10.31
C ILE A 71 16.53 -4.06 9.43
N ARG A 72 16.55 -2.80 9.00
CA ARG A 72 15.56 -2.24 8.09
C ARG A 72 15.51 -3.00 6.78
N ASP A 73 16.65 -3.20 6.13
CA ASP A 73 16.74 -3.83 4.81
C ASP A 73 16.31 -5.30 4.87
N GLN A 74 16.65 -6.02 5.96
CA GLN A 74 16.19 -7.38 6.19
C GLN A 74 14.65 -7.43 6.36
N MET A 75 14.10 -6.55 7.19
CA MET A 75 12.65 -6.47 7.43
C MET A 75 11.89 -6.12 6.15
N LEU A 76 12.37 -5.14 5.37
CA LEU A 76 11.74 -4.75 4.11
C LEU A 76 11.76 -5.90 3.09
N LYS A 77 12.86 -6.64 2.99
CA LYS A 77 12.94 -7.84 2.14
C LYS A 77 11.93 -8.90 2.56
N GLN A 78 11.87 -9.25 3.85
CA GLN A 78 10.91 -10.21 4.37
C GLN A 78 9.47 -9.79 4.09
N THR A 79 9.14 -8.52 4.36
CA THR A 79 7.81 -7.97 4.10
C THR A 79 7.46 -8.01 2.61
N ALA A 80 8.37 -7.62 1.73
CA ALA A 80 8.17 -7.65 0.28
C ALA A 80 7.99 -9.08 -0.25
N THR A 81 8.75 -10.03 0.29
CA THR A 81 8.65 -11.45 -0.08
C THR A 81 7.30 -12.04 0.32
N VAL A 82 6.84 -11.81 1.56
CA VAL A 82 5.51 -12.24 2.02
C VAL A 82 4.41 -11.61 1.18
N TRP A 83 4.48 -10.30 0.96
CA TRP A 83 3.48 -9.58 0.16
C TRP A 83 3.42 -10.07 -1.29
N THR A 84 4.59 -10.33 -1.90
CA THR A 84 4.67 -10.87 -3.27
C THR A 84 4.08 -12.27 -3.34
N HIS A 85 4.54 -13.19 -2.47
CA HIS A 85 4.04 -14.55 -2.42
C HIS A 85 2.51 -14.58 -2.26
N ASP A 86 1.98 -13.94 -1.22
CA ASP A 86 0.55 -13.96 -0.91
C ASP A 86 -0.28 -13.41 -2.08
N SER A 87 0.13 -12.27 -2.65
CA SER A 87 -0.63 -11.64 -3.73
C SER A 87 -0.59 -12.42 -5.04
N THR A 88 0.52 -13.08 -5.38
CA THR A 88 0.62 -13.90 -6.60
C THR A 88 -0.05 -15.27 -6.42
N ALA A 89 0.03 -15.88 -5.24
CA ALA A 89 -0.60 -17.15 -4.93
C ALA A 89 -2.15 -17.08 -5.05
N ILE A 90 -2.77 -15.98 -4.63
CA ILE A 90 -4.22 -15.74 -4.83
C ILE A 90 -4.61 -15.87 -6.30
N GLU A 91 -3.77 -15.44 -7.23
CA GLU A 91 -4.01 -15.52 -8.68
C GLU A 91 -3.61 -16.87 -9.29
N GLY A 92 -3.18 -17.83 -8.47
CA GLY A 92 -2.86 -19.18 -8.90
C GLY A 92 -1.38 -19.49 -9.13
N ASN A 93 -0.48 -18.57 -8.75
CA ASN A 93 0.95 -18.86 -8.73
C ASN A 93 1.23 -19.97 -7.69
N THR A 94 2.02 -20.98 -8.07
CA THR A 94 2.26 -22.16 -7.24
C THR A 94 3.65 -22.19 -6.59
N LEU A 95 4.44 -21.11 -6.73
CA LEU A 95 5.69 -20.96 -6.01
C LEU A 95 5.41 -20.82 -4.51
N THR A 96 6.08 -21.63 -3.69
CA THR A 96 5.98 -21.53 -2.23
C THR A 96 6.66 -20.26 -1.73
N LEU A 97 6.42 -19.88 -0.46
CA LEU A 97 7.12 -18.75 0.14
C LEU A 97 8.65 -18.95 0.10
N GLY A 98 9.14 -20.17 0.37
CA GLY A 98 10.56 -20.51 0.26
C GLY A 98 11.10 -20.41 -1.17
N ASP A 99 10.30 -20.78 -2.18
CA ASP A 99 10.67 -20.60 -3.58
C ASP A 99 10.70 -19.12 -3.96
N THR A 100 9.74 -18.34 -3.47
CA THR A 100 9.71 -16.86 -3.67
C THR A 100 10.98 -16.21 -3.12
N VAL A 101 11.45 -16.62 -1.92
CA VAL A 101 12.76 -16.18 -1.38
C VAL A 101 13.89 -16.51 -2.34
N LYS A 102 13.99 -17.78 -2.80
CA LYS A 102 15.07 -18.20 -3.72
C LYS A 102 15.05 -17.41 -5.02
N VAL A 103 13.87 -17.16 -5.57
CA VAL A 103 13.70 -16.40 -6.81
C VAL A 103 14.13 -14.94 -6.59
N LEU A 104 13.61 -14.26 -5.55
CA LEU A 104 13.84 -12.83 -5.35
C LEU A 104 15.23 -12.49 -4.79
N GLU A 105 15.74 -13.30 -3.85
CA GLU A 105 16.99 -12.99 -3.16
C GLU A 105 18.22 -13.65 -3.79
N LEU A 106 18.05 -14.86 -4.34
CA LEU A 106 19.16 -15.63 -4.91
C LEU A 106 19.16 -15.64 -6.44
N GLY A 107 18.11 -15.11 -7.08
CA GLY A 107 17.98 -15.12 -8.55
C GLY A 107 17.86 -16.52 -9.16
N LEU A 108 17.39 -17.50 -8.38
CA LEU A 108 17.30 -18.89 -8.82
C LEU A 108 15.98 -19.17 -9.53
N THR A 109 16.02 -20.07 -10.51
CA THR A 109 14.81 -20.67 -11.10
C THR A 109 14.44 -21.95 -10.36
N ILE A 110 13.15 -22.20 -10.19
CA ILE A 110 12.62 -23.37 -9.48
C ILE A 110 12.20 -24.41 -10.50
N SER A 111 12.78 -25.61 -10.36
CA SER A 111 12.47 -26.74 -11.25
C SER A 111 10.98 -27.10 -11.18
N GLY A 112 10.39 -27.41 -12.34
CA GLY A 112 8.98 -27.77 -12.47
C GLY A 112 8.00 -26.60 -12.39
N LYS A 113 8.49 -25.34 -12.27
CA LYS A 113 7.67 -24.13 -12.31
C LYS A 113 7.83 -23.40 -13.64
N SER A 114 6.76 -22.81 -14.13
CA SER A 114 6.77 -22.08 -15.38
C SER A 114 7.58 -20.79 -15.31
N LEU A 115 8.11 -20.33 -16.45
CA LEU A 115 8.75 -19.02 -16.54
C LEU A 115 7.75 -17.91 -16.18
N ARG A 116 6.49 -18.06 -16.53
CA ARG A 116 5.41 -17.11 -16.18
C ARG A 116 5.31 -16.90 -14.68
N GLU A 117 5.32 -17.97 -13.87
CA GLU A 117 5.24 -17.86 -12.41
C GLU A 117 6.41 -17.08 -11.81
N HIS A 118 7.63 -17.30 -12.32
CA HIS A 118 8.81 -16.54 -11.91
C HIS A 118 8.67 -15.05 -12.24
N GLN A 119 8.16 -14.76 -13.44
CA GLN A 119 7.99 -13.37 -13.90
C GLN A 119 6.88 -12.63 -13.15
N GLU A 120 5.80 -13.32 -12.75
CA GLU A 120 4.76 -12.78 -11.89
C GLU A 120 5.33 -12.35 -10.53
N VAL A 121 6.20 -13.17 -9.94
CA VAL A 121 6.90 -12.84 -8.69
C VAL A 121 7.83 -11.65 -8.86
N TYR A 122 8.69 -11.64 -9.89
CA TYR A 122 9.57 -10.48 -10.16
C TYR A 122 8.77 -9.21 -10.46
N GLY A 123 7.73 -9.32 -11.26
CA GLY A 123 6.86 -8.20 -11.62
C GLY A 123 6.16 -7.60 -10.40
N HIS A 124 5.66 -8.44 -9.51
CA HIS A 124 5.01 -7.98 -8.29
C HIS A 124 6.02 -7.33 -7.33
N ALA A 125 7.21 -7.90 -7.15
CA ALA A 125 8.26 -7.29 -6.33
C ALA A 125 8.67 -5.90 -6.86
N ARG A 126 8.82 -5.74 -8.19
CA ARG A 126 9.07 -4.43 -8.82
C ARG A 126 7.90 -3.45 -8.61
N ALA A 127 6.67 -3.95 -8.62
CA ALA A 127 5.51 -3.13 -8.33
C ALA A 127 5.50 -2.61 -6.88
N ILE A 128 5.98 -3.39 -5.91
CA ILE A 128 6.19 -2.95 -4.52
C ILE A 128 7.18 -1.78 -4.46
N ASP A 129 8.28 -1.82 -5.22
CA ASP A 129 9.22 -0.69 -5.30
C ASP A 129 8.57 0.58 -5.87
N LEU A 130 7.64 0.44 -6.84
CA LEU A 130 6.83 1.55 -7.33
C LEU A 130 5.93 2.11 -6.24
N VAL A 131 5.25 1.24 -5.46
CA VAL A 131 4.43 1.65 -4.32
C VAL A 131 5.25 2.48 -3.33
N TYR A 132 6.45 2.03 -2.93
CA TYR A 132 7.30 2.79 -2.02
C TYR A 132 7.74 4.15 -2.59
N ARG A 133 7.93 4.27 -3.90
CA ARG A 133 8.20 5.57 -4.57
C ARG A 133 6.98 6.50 -4.50
N MET A 134 5.78 5.97 -4.68
CA MET A 134 4.53 6.73 -4.60
C MET A 134 4.24 7.28 -3.20
N LEU A 135 4.80 6.68 -2.13
CA LEU A 135 4.64 7.22 -0.77
C LEU A 135 5.20 8.64 -0.62
N ARG A 136 6.19 9.01 -1.42
CA ARG A 136 6.83 10.32 -1.39
C ARG A 136 6.14 11.37 -2.25
N GLN A 137 5.16 10.96 -3.06
CA GLN A 137 4.40 11.83 -3.95
C GLN A 137 3.20 12.44 -3.22
N PRO A 138 2.72 13.62 -3.63
CA PRO A 138 1.56 14.27 -3.03
C PRO A 138 0.24 13.50 -3.28
N GLY A 139 0.20 12.68 -4.32
CA GLY A 139 -0.95 11.86 -4.69
C GLY A 139 -0.53 10.77 -5.68
N VAL A 140 -1.43 9.83 -5.94
CA VAL A 140 -1.30 8.80 -6.97
C VAL A 140 -1.95 9.32 -8.25
N THR A 141 -1.31 9.09 -9.38
CA THR A 141 -1.78 9.50 -10.70
C THR A 141 -2.27 8.30 -11.52
N GLU A 142 -2.93 8.56 -12.61
CA GLU A 142 -3.30 7.52 -13.60
C GLU A 142 -2.07 6.80 -14.14
N GLU A 143 -1.00 7.54 -14.45
CA GLU A 143 0.26 6.96 -14.94
C GLU A 143 0.93 6.06 -13.89
N ASP A 144 0.80 6.37 -12.60
CA ASP A 144 1.27 5.49 -11.52
C ASP A 144 0.51 4.15 -11.54
N LEU A 145 -0.81 4.16 -11.78
CA LEU A 145 -1.61 2.94 -11.90
C LEU A 145 -1.20 2.14 -13.14
N PHE A 146 -0.96 2.81 -14.27
CA PHE A 146 -0.45 2.17 -15.48
C PHE A 146 0.94 1.57 -15.28
N ALA A 147 1.81 2.26 -14.54
CA ALA A 147 3.14 1.74 -14.20
C ALA A 147 3.06 0.48 -13.31
N LEU A 148 2.16 0.46 -12.31
CA LEU A 148 1.90 -0.73 -11.49
C LEU A 148 1.37 -1.88 -12.35
N HIS A 149 0.41 -1.60 -13.24
CA HIS A 149 -0.15 -2.61 -14.12
C HIS A 149 0.92 -3.20 -15.06
N ARG A 150 1.75 -2.36 -15.69
CA ARG A 150 2.89 -2.83 -16.50
C ARG A 150 3.85 -3.70 -15.71
N ALA A 151 4.09 -3.36 -14.44
CA ALA A 151 4.99 -4.15 -13.60
C ALA A 151 4.42 -5.54 -13.29
N VAL A 152 3.13 -5.67 -12.95
CA VAL A 152 2.52 -6.97 -12.63
C VAL A 152 2.22 -7.83 -13.85
N MET A 153 2.12 -7.22 -15.05
CA MET A 153 1.73 -7.89 -16.31
C MET A 153 2.89 -8.09 -17.30
N GLN A 154 4.14 -8.12 -16.85
CA GLN A 154 5.40 -8.01 -17.62
C GLN A 154 5.46 -8.77 -18.96
N LEU A 155 4.73 -9.86 -19.12
CA LEU A 155 4.79 -10.71 -20.33
C LEU A 155 3.41 -11.00 -20.95
N SER A 156 2.40 -10.20 -20.64
CA SER A 156 1.16 -10.34 -21.39
C SER A 156 1.37 -9.99 -22.84
N ALA A 157 0.79 -10.78 -23.73
CA ALA A 157 0.83 -10.50 -25.15
C ALA A 157 0.29 -9.09 -25.42
N VAL A 158 0.88 -8.40 -26.39
CA VAL A 158 0.39 -7.09 -26.80
C VAL A 158 -1.00 -7.29 -27.44
N ASP A 159 -2.00 -6.71 -26.80
CA ASP A 159 -3.37 -6.68 -27.29
C ASP A 159 -3.80 -5.22 -27.44
N ALA A 160 -4.15 -4.83 -28.67
CA ALA A 160 -4.54 -3.46 -28.98
C ALA A 160 -5.84 -3.03 -28.27
N LEU A 161 -6.74 -3.99 -27.99
CA LEU A 161 -8.00 -3.74 -27.30
C LEU A 161 -7.85 -3.82 -25.76
N ASN A 162 -6.76 -4.43 -25.29
CA ASN A 162 -6.53 -4.64 -23.86
C ASN A 162 -5.06 -4.31 -23.52
N PRO A 163 -4.68 -3.03 -23.59
CA PRO A 163 -3.30 -2.61 -23.47
C PRO A 163 -2.77 -2.84 -22.05
N VAL A 164 -1.56 -3.39 -21.94
CA VAL A 164 -0.84 -3.42 -20.67
C VAL A 164 -0.38 -2.00 -20.34
N GLY A 165 -0.85 -1.49 -19.20
CA GLY A 165 -0.61 -0.09 -18.79
C GLY A 165 -1.54 0.92 -19.48
N GLY A 166 -2.78 0.52 -19.72
CA GLY A 166 -3.88 1.35 -20.19
C GLY A 166 -5.21 0.78 -19.76
N TRP A 167 -6.28 1.58 -19.80
CA TRP A 167 -7.62 1.11 -19.45
C TRP A 167 -8.12 0.08 -20.46
N LYS A 168 -8.89 -0.90 -20.00
CA LYS A 168 -9.54 -1.88 -20.88
C LYS A 168 -10.43 -1.20 -21.91
N GLN A 169 -10.45 -1.77 -23.11
CA GLN A 169 -11.35 -1.34 -24.19
C GLN A 169 -12.38 -2.42 -24.55
N SER A 170 -12.24 -3.60 -23.95
CA SER A 170 -13.19 -4.71 -24.07
C SER A 170 -13.93 -4.93 -22.75
N TYR A 171 -15.15 -5.49 -22.84
CA TYR A 171 -15.91 -5.93 -21.69
C TYR A 171 -15.17 -7.08 -20.99
N ASN A 172 -15.23 -7.10 -19.68
CA ASN A 172 -14.82 -8.21 -18.85
C ASN A 172 -15.79 -8.39 -17.68
N GLY A 173 -15.74 -9.55 -17.08
CA GLY A 173 -16.61 -9.90 -15.96
C GLY A 173 -16.07 -11.11 -15.22
N THR A 174 -16.79 -11.55 -14.22
CA THR A 174 -16.48 -12.74 -13.44
C THR A 174 -17.66 -13.70 -13.45
N THR A 175 -17.36 -14.97 -13.25
CA THR A 175 -18.38 -16.04 -13.18
C THR A 175 -18.42 -16.57 -11.76
N GLY A 176 -19.62 -16.71 -11.20
CA GLY A 176 -19.85 -17.31 -9.92
C GLY A 176 -21.16 -18.12 -9.90
N ALA A 177 -21.57 -18.62 -8.75
CA ALA A 177 -22.79 -19.36 -8.58
C ALA A 177 -23.73 -18.65 -7.61
N VAL A 178 -25.01 -18.51 -8.01
CA VAL A 178 -26.08 -18.02 -7.15
C VAL A 178 -27.20 -19.08 -7.16
N ASN A 179 -27.54 -19.61 -5.99
CA ASN A 179 -28.55 -20.67 -5.83
C ASN A 179 -28.32 -21.87 -6.78
N GLY A 180 -27.07 -22.29 -6.92
CA GLY A 180 -26.66 -23.41 -7.78
C GLY A 180 -26.66 -23.11 -9.29
N LYS A 181 -26.98 -21.87 -9.71
CA LYS A 181 -26.93 -21.45 -11.10
C LYS A 181 -25.66 -20.62 -11.35
N VAL A 182 -25.00 -20.89 -12.48
CA VAL A 182 -23.86 -20.08 -12.93
C VAL A 182 -24.39 -18.72 -13.37
N VAL A 183 -23.82 -17.67 -12.80
CA VAL A 183 -24.12 -16.27 -13.11
C VAL A 183 -22.86 -15.58 -13.57
N PHE A 184 -22.94 -14.86 -14.67
CA PHE A 184 -21.90 -13.98 -15.14
C PHE A 184 -22.20 -12.54 -14.70
N MET A 185 -21.22 -11.88 -14.10
CA MET A 185 -21.31 -10.48 -13.70
C MET A 185 -20.34 -9.64 -14.53
N ASP A 186 -20.88 -8.60 -15.17
CA ASP A 186 -20.10 -7.61 -15.87
C ASP A 186 -19.52 -6.59 -14.90
N TYR A 187 -18.27 -6.22 -15.10
CA TYR A 187 -17.65 -5.04 -14.49
C TYR A 187 -18.05 -3.75 -15.23
N ALA A 188 -17.46 -2.61 -14.84
CA ALA A 188 -17.74 -1.33 -15.46
C ALA A 188 -17.63 -1.38 -17.00
N ASP A 189 -18.49 -0.63 -17.68
CA ASP A 189 -18.39 -0.43 -19.12
C ASP A 189 -17.05 0.20 -19.46
N PRO A 190 -16.32 -0.28 -20.48
CA PRO A 190 -15.05 0.30 -20.88
C PRO A 190 -15.10 1.82 -21.13
N LEU A 191 -16.21 2.33 -21.65
CA LEU A 191 -16.41 3.77 -21.89
C LEU A 191 -16.56 4.58 -20.59
N ASP A 192 -17.01 3.94 -19.50
CA ASP A 192 -17.14 4.61 -18.20
C ASP A 192 -15.86 4.53 -17.35
N VAL A 193 -14.94 3.62 -17.64
CA VAL A 193 -13.71 3.41 -16.87
C VAL A 193 -12.91 4.69 -16.64
N PRO A 194 -12.61 5.53 -17.66
CA PRO A 194 -11.82 6.75 -17.44
C PRO A 194 -12.49 7.70 -16.44
N HIS A 195 -13.82 7.84 -16.53
CA HIS A 195 -14.59 8.70 -15.62
C HIS A 195 -14.61 8.13 -14.20
N LEU A 196 -14.90 6.84 -14.05
CA LEU A 196 -14.94 6.15 -12.76
C LEU A 196 -13.56 6.19 -12.07
N MET A 197 -12.49 5.97 -12.83
CA MET A 197 -11.12 6.02 -12.29
C MET A 197 -10.70 7.44 -11.90
N LYS A 198 -11.14 8.46 -12.62
CA LYS A 198 -10.92 9.85 -12.19
C LYS A 198 -11.61 10.15 -10.86
N ARG A 199 -12.83 9.66 -10.64
CA ARG A 199 -13.54 9.77 -9.35
C ARG A 199 -12.81 8.99 -8.27
N TRP A 200 -12.45 7.73 -8.56
CA TRP A 200 -11.73 6.88 -7.63
C TRP A 200 -10.40 7.50 -7.19
N LEU A 201 -9.60 8.03 -8.12
CA LEU A 201 -8.35 8.75 -7.82
C LEU A 201 -8.62 10.03 -6.99
N GLY A 202 -9.70 10.74 -7.26
CA GLY A 202 -10.13 11.89 -6.48
C GLY A 202 -10.36 11.52 -5.02
N ASP A 203 -11.19 10.50 -4.75
CA ASP A 203 -11.50 10.01 -3.41
C ASP A 203 -10.27 9.42 -2.71
N PHE A 204 -9.47 8.66 -3.45
CA PHE A 204 -8.23 8.04 -2.97
C PHE A 204 -7.23 9.09 -2.49
N ASN A 205 -7.00 10.15 -3.27
CA ASN A 205 -6.07 11.21 -2.95
C ASN A 205 -6.61 12.23 -1.93
N ALA A 206 -7.94 12.37 -1.82
CA ALA A 206 -8.58 13.20 -0.81
C ALA A 206 -8.54 12.56 0.58
N SER A 207 -8.34 11.24 0.65
CA SER A 207 -8.19 10.54 1.93
C SER A 207 -6.93 11.05 2.63
N PRO A 208 -7.05 11.64 3.83
CA PRO A 208 -5.89 12.24 4.50
C PRO A 208 -4.84 11.16 4.74
N GLY A 209 -3.66 11.36 4.16
CA GLY A 209 -2.47 10.61 4.55
C GLY A 209 -2.19 10.89 6.03
N GLY A 210 -2.39 9.91 6.87
CA GLY A 210 -2.19 10.04 8.30
C GLY A 210 -3.35 9.47 9.13
N ALA A 211 -3.89 8.33 8.72
CA ALA A 211 -4.69 7.50 9.61
C ALA A 211 -3.90 7.33 10.92
N ARG A 212 -4.44 7.84 12.02
CA ARG A 212 -3.76 7.78 13.34
C ARG A 212 -4.06 6.46 14.06
N GLN A 213 -5.12 5.78 13.63
CA GLN A 213 -5.59 4.56 14.23
C GLN A 213 -5.56 3.41 13.20
N PRO A 214 -5.22 2.18 13.61
CA PRO A 214 -5.24 1.02 12.72
C PRO A 214 -6.56 0.84 11.97
N ALA A 215 -7.69 1.07 12.64
CA ALA A 215 -9.03 0.96 12.06
C ALA A 215 -9.24 1.93 10.88
N GLU A 216 -8.70 3.17 10.97
CA GLU A 216 -8.77 4.14 9.88
C GLU A 216 -7.95 3.68 8.66
N ALA A 217 -6.77 3.08 8.90
CA ALA A 217 -5.90 2.55 7.86
C ALA A 217 -6.56 1.36 7.13
N ILE A 218 -7.15 0.42 7.88
CA ILE A 218 -7.92 -0.69 7.30
C ILE A 218 -9.11 -0.16 6.50
N GLY A 219 -9.87 0.78 7.04
CA GLY A 219 -10.99 1.40 6.33
C GLY A 219 -10.58 2.09 5.03
N ALA A 220 -9.41 2.72 5.00
CA ALA A 220 -8.85 3.31 3.77
C ALA A 220 -8.45 2.23 2.75
N PHE A 221 -7.83 1.13 3.20
CA PHE A 221 -7.55 -0.04 2.37
C PHE A 221 -8.84 -0.59 1.74
N VAL A 222 -9.85 -0.86 2.56
CA VAL A 222 -11.14 -1.44 2.13
C VAL A 222 -11.78 -0.59 1.05
N ARG A 223 -11.91 0.72 1.27
CA ARG A 223 -12.50 1.64 0.29
C ARG A 223 -11.70 1.67 -1.02
N ALA A 224 -10.38 1.76 -0.92
CA ALA A 224 -9.52 1.77 -2.11
C ALA A 224 -9.64 0.46 -2.89
N HIS A 225 -9.57 -0.67 -2.20
CA HIS A 225 -9.63 -2.01 -2.80
C HIS A 225 -10.98 -2.30 -3.45
N LEU A 226 -12.07 -2.19 -2.68
CA LEU A 226 -13.42 -2.51 -3.18
C LEU A 226 -13.83 -1.61 -4.35
N GLY A 227 -13.54 -0.29 -4.25
CA GLY A 227 -13.83 0.63 -5.35
C GLY A 227 -13.06 0.26 -6.63
N PHE A 228 -11.78 -0.12 -6.48
CA PHE A 228 -10.95 -0.50 -7.62
C PHE A 228 -11.42 -1.82 -8.28
N VAL A 229 -11.65 -2.88 -7.49
CA VAL A 229 -12.09 -4.17 -8.05
C VAL A 229 -13.48 -4.09 -8.66
N ARG A 230 -14.38 -3.29 -8.10
CA ARG A 230 -15.71 -3.07 -8.66
C ARG A 230 -15.68 -2.35 -10.02
N ILE A 231 -14.78 -1.40 -10.22
CA ILE A 231 -14.56 -0.75 -11.52
C ILE A 231 -13.90 -1.74 -12.49
N HIS A 232 -12.92 -2.50 -12.02
CA HIS A 232 -12.13 -3.46 -12.81
C HIS A 232 -11.52 -2.80 -14.05
N PRO A 233 -10.65 -1.77 -13.85
CA PRO A 233 -10.28 -0.85 -14.92
C PRO A 233 -9.37 -1.45 -16.00
N PHE A 234 -8.68 -2.53 -15.70
CA PHE A 234 -7.83 -3.27 -16.63
C PHE A 234 -8.55 -4.52 -17.14
N PHE A 235 -8.06 -5.09 -18.24
CA PHE A 235 -8.62 -6.35 -18.73
C PHE A 235 -8.26 -7.53 -17.82
N ASP A 236 -7.01 -7.59 -17.34
CA ASP A 236 -6.47 -8.56 -16.39
C ASP A 236 -5.58 -7.84 -15.35
N GLY A 237 -5.15 -8.53 -14.30
CA GLY A 237 -4.24 -8.02 -13.27
C GLY A 237 -4.88 -7.08 -12.24
N ASN A 238 -6.18 -6.87 -12.27
CA ASN A 238 -6.88 -5.95 -11.37
C ASN A 238 -6.74 -6.33 -9.91
N GLY A 239 -6.82 -7.60 -9.55
CA GLY A 239 -6.67 -8.08 -8.17
C GLY A 239 -5.30 -7.73 -7.60
N ARG A 240 -4.22 -8.00 -8.35
CA ARG A 240 -2.85 -7.69 -7.95
C ARG A 240 -2.63 -6.19 -7.79
N VAL A 241 -3.09 -5.38 -8.76
CA VAL A 241 -2.98 -3.91 -8.67
C VAL A 241 -3.82 -3.37 -7.51
N ALA A 242 -5.04 -3.86 -7.30
CA ALA A 242 -5.90 -3.44 -6.19
C ALA A 242 -5.23 -3.68 -4.83
N ARG A 243 -4.66 -4.87 -4.60
CA ARG A 243 -3.95 -5.20 -3.35
C ARG A 243 -2.69 -4.38 -3.15
N LEU A 244 -2.01 -3.99 -4.22
CA LEU A 244 -0.86 -3.08 -4.16
C LEU A 244 -1.27 -1.65 -3.81
N VAL A 245 -2.18 -1.06 -4.59
CA VAL A 245 -2.56 0.35 -4.44
C VAL A 245 -3.32 0.62 -3.14
N ALA A 246 -4.15 -0.34 -2.68
CA ALA A 246 -4.87 -0.23 -1.42
C ALA A 246 -3.96 -0.18 -0.19
N ASN A 247 -2.72 -0.66 -0.30
CA ASN A 247 -1.72 -0.55 0.75
C ASN A 247 -1.07 0.84 0.84
N ILE A 248 -1.18 1.71 -0.17
CA ILE A 248 -0.57 3.05 -0.12
C ILE A 248 -1.06 3.88 1.08
N PRO A 249 -2.37 4.01 1.35
CA PRO A 249 -2.84 4.73 2.53
C PRO A 249 -2.41 4.08 3.86
N VAL A 250 -2.29 2.74 3.93
CA VAL A 250 -1.80 2.00 5.10
C VAL A 250 -0.34 2.34 5.37
N LEU A 251 0.49 2.29 4.33
CA LEU A 251 1.92 2.64 4.41
C LEU A 251 2.13 4.11 4.75
N ARG A 252 1.34 5.02 4.16
CA ARG A 252 1.35 6.46 4.48
C ARG A 252 0.92 6.75 5.92
N ALA A 253 0.11 5.87 6.51
CA ALA A 253 -0.28 5.92 7.91
C ALA A 253 0.83 5.46 8.87
N GLY A 254 1.93 4.93 8.34
CA GLY A 254 3.07 4.44 9.12
C GLY A 254 2.99 2.98 9.52
N TYR A 255 2.09 2.22 8.91
CA TYR A 255 1.91 0.79 9.17
C TYR A 255 2.50 -0.08 8.06
N PRO A 256 2.87 -1.34 8.36
CA PRO A 256 3.27 -2.30 7.34
C PRO A 256 2.09 -2.69 6.44
N PRO A 257 2.35 -3.25 5.25
CA PRO A 257 1.27 -3.61 4.33
C PRO A 257 0.37 -4.70 4.91
N ILE A 258 -0.90 -4.66 4.53
CA ILE A 258 -1.86 -5.75 4.77
C ILE A 258 -1.68 -6.76 3.63
N THR A 259 -1.49 -8.03 3.97
CA THR A 259 -1.43 -9.14 3.01
C THR A 259 -2.53 -10.15 3.30
N ILE A 260 -3.03 -10.80 2.26
CA ILE A 260 -4.04 -11.85 2.37
C ILE A 260 -3.36 -13.17 1.97
N PRO A 261 -3.17 -14.11 2.91
CA PRO A 261 -2.48 -15.36 2.62
C PRO A 261 -3.35 -16.30 1.77
N MET A 262 -2.71 -17.24 1.08
CA MET A 262 -3.38 -18.20 0.20
C MET A 262 -4.46 -19.03 0.93
N GLU A 263 -4.24 -19.34 2.21
CA GLU A 263 -5.19 -20.07 3.04
C GLU A 263 -6.53 -19.35 3.21
N ARG A 264 -6.53 -18.02 3.06
CA ARG A 264 -7.72 -17.17 3.16
C ARG A 264 -8.28 -16.78 1.79
N ARG A 265 -7.73 -17.32 0.70
CA ARG A 265 -8.19 -17.03 -0.67
C ARG A 265 -9.67 -17.30 -0.85
N GLY A 266 -10.17 -18.43 -0.33
CA GLY A 266 -11.58 -18.79 -0.42
C GLY A 266 -12.48 -17.70 0.20
N ASP A 267 -12.26 -17.39 1.49
CA ASP A 267 -13.02 -16.36 2.21
C ASP A 267 -12.95 -14.99 1.50
N TYR A 268 -11.76 -14.62 1.02
CA TYR A 268 -11.54 -13.36 0.31
C TYR A 268 -12.36 -13.28 -0.99
N ILE A 269 -12.33 -14.33 -1.81
CA ILE A 269 -13.08 -14.37 -3.08
C ILE A 269 -14.59 -14.42 -2.81
N ASP A 270 -15.04 -15.19 -1.82
CA ASP A 270 -16.47 -15.30 -1.47
C ASP A 270 -17.04 -13.97 -0.98
N ILE A 271 -16.27 -13.23 -0.15
CA ILE A 271 -16.65 -11.89 0.30
C ILE A 271 -16.77 -10.91 -0.88
N LEU A 272 -15.81 -10.92 -1.79
CA LEU A 272 -15.85 -10.06 -2.98
C LEU A 272 -17.02 -10.42 -3.88
N TRP A 273 -17.23 -11.72 -4.15
CA TRP A 273 -18.32 -12.21 -4.96
C TRP A 273 -19.68 -11.78 -4.38
N GLU A 274 -19.88 -12.00 -3.08
CA GLU A 274 -21.12 -11.59 -2.41
C GLU A 274 -21.36 -10.10 -2.52
N TYR A 275 -20.30 -9.30 -2.26
CA TYR A 275 -20.37 -7.85 -2.38
C TYR A 275 -20.77 -7.42 -3.79
N GLU A 276 -20.03 -7.87 -4.80
CA GLU A 276 -20.24 -7.49 -6.19
C GLU A 276 -21.63 -7.94 -6.71
N ASN A 277 -22.05 -9.15 -6.34
CA ASN A 277 -23.37 -9.67 -6.71
C ASN A 277 -24.52 -8.86 -6.09
N ALA A 278 -24.36 -8.40 -4.85
CA ALA A 278 -25.38 -7.59 -4.17
C ALA A 278 -25.47 -6.16 -4.70
N VAL A 279 -24.34 -5.51 -4.96
CA VAL A 279 -24.29 -4.11 -5.41
C VAL A 279 -24.43 -3.97 -6.93
N GLY A 280 -24.19 -5.05 -7.68
CA GLY A 280 -24.32 -5.12 -9.13
C GLY A 280 -23.29 -4.29 -9.90
N LYS A 281 -23.39 -4.31 -11.23
CA LYS A 281 -22.55 -3.57 -12.16
C LYS A 281 -22.55 -2.09 -11.83
N ILE A 282 -21.35 -1.50 -11.70
CA ILE A 282 -21.20 -0.06 -11.45
C ILE A 282 -21.52 0.76 -12.70
N ARG A 283 -22.28 1.82 -12.52
CA ARG A 283 -22.57 2.84 -13.54
C ARG A 283 -21.81 4.12 -13.20
N ARG A 284 -21.75 5.02 -14.17
CA ARG A 284 -20.96 6.25 -14.15
C ARG A 284 -21.12 7.10 -12.87
N ASP A 285 -22.35 7.22 -12.36
CA ASP A 285 -22.65 8.11 -11.23
C ASP A 285 -22.96 7.34 -9.93
N ASP A 286 -22.87 6.01 -9.95
CA ASP A 286 -23.10 5.18 -8.76
C ASP A 286 -22.05 5.45 -7.68
N PRO A 287 -22.37 5.26 -6.40
CA PRO A 287 -21.36 5.23 -5.33
C PRO A 287 -20.27 4.20 -5.65
N LEU A 288 -18.98 4.57 -5.47
CA LEU A 288 -17.86 3.65 -5.73
C LEU A 288 -17.91 2.43 -4.80
N VAL A 289 -18.24 2.65 -3.54
CA VAL A 289 -18.34 1.60 -2.51
C VAL A 289 -19.66 1.77 -1.75
N PRO A 290 -20.79 1.22 -2.25
CA PRO A 290 -22.03 1.19 -1.52
C PRO A 290 -21.90 0.42 -0.21
N PRO A 291 -22.60 0.81 0.86
CA PRO A 291 -22.64 0.07 2.11
C PRO A 291 -23.26 -1.32 1.92
N HIS A 292 -22.62 -2.33 2.49
CA HIS A 292 -23.09 -3.72 2.50
C HIS A 292 -22.41 -4.50 3.63
N PRO A 293 -23.04 -5.52 4.26
CA PRO A 293 -22.43 -6.32 5.33
C PRO A 293 -21.10 -7.00 4.95
N ALA A 294 -20.90 -7.34 3.68
CA ALA A 294 -19.64 -7.87 3.20
C ALA A 294 -18.43 -6.91 3.39
N VAL A 295 -18.67 -5.60 3.47
CA VAL A 295 -17.63 -4.60 3.73
C VAL A 295 -17.08 -4.76 5.15
N GLU A 296 -17.93 -5.05 6.13
CA GLU A 296 -17.53 -5.33 7.51
C GLU A 296 -16.73 -6.64 7.60
N ARG A 297 -17.24 -7.71 6.97
CA ARG A 297 -16.51 -9.00 6.93
C ARG A 297 -15.17 -8.90 6.22
N PHE A 298 -15.07 -8.10 5.16
CA PHE A 298 -13.78 -7.84 4.53
C PHE A 298 -12.82 -7.09 5.47
N THR A 299 -13.34 -6.13 6.23
CA THR A 299 -12.57 -5.41 7.25
C THR A 299 -12.05 -6.35 8.34
N GLU A 300 -12.88 -7.25 8.84
CA GLU A 300 -12.52 -8.27 9.85
C GLU A 300 -11.45 -9.23 9.32
N LEU A 301 -11.61 -9.73 8.08
CA LEU A 301 -10.60 -10.57 7.42
C LEU A 301 -9.24 -9.85 7.37
N LEU A 302 -9.21 -8.61 6.91
CA LEU A 302 -7.98 -7.83 6.80
C LEU A 302 -7.36 -7.56 8.17
N GLN A 303 -8.17 -7.27 9.18
CA GLN A 303 -7.70 -7.05 10.54
C GLN A 303 -7.04 -8.29 11.13
N ALA A 304 -7.61 -9.47 10.92
CA ALA A 304 -7.07 -10.74 11.38
C ALA A 304 -5.71 -11.04 10.70
N GLU A 305 -5.63 -10.87 9.38
CA GLU A 305 -4.44 -11.25 8.61
C GLU A 305 -3.31 -10.21 8.73
N TRP A 306 -3.61 -8.97 9.09
CA TRP A 306 -2.59 -7.93 9.22
C TRP A 306 -1.55 -8.21 10.30
N GLN A 307 -1.89 -9.00 11.32
CA GLN A 307 -0.99 -9.36 12.41
C GLN A 307 0.33 -9.97 11.91
N ARG A 308 0.34 -10.66 10.77
CA ARG A 308 1.54 -11.27 10.19
C ARG A 308 2.64 -10.25 9.90
N THR A 309 2.30 -9.16 9.23
CA THR A 309 3.28 -8.10 8.89
C THR A 309 3.56 -7.16 10.06
N LEU A 310 2.59 -6.94 10.96
CA LEU A 310 2.81 -6.23 12.21
C LEU A 310 3.87 -6.93 13.06
N THR A 311 3.81 -8.26 13.19
CA THR A 311 4.79 -9.05 13.94
C THR A 311 6.21 -8.91 13.37
N LEU A 312 6.37 -8.87 12.03
CA LEU A 312 7.69 -8.63 11.41
C LEU A 312 8.30 -7.29 11.85
N VAL A 313 7.47 -6.25 11.93
CA VAL A 313 7.91 -4.91 12.37
C VAL A 313 8.25 -4.90 13.86
N GLU A 314 7.44 -5.54 14.71
CA GLU A 314 7.69 -5.68 16.15
C GLU A 314 9.01 -6.40 16.42
N GLU A 315 9.28 -7.50 15.71
CA GLU A 315 10.55 -8.22 15.80
C GLU A 315 11.75 -7.37 15.37
N ALA A 316 11.63 -6.64 14.27
CA ALA A 316 12.69 -5.72 13.82
C ALA A 316 12.95 -4.62 14.86
N ARG A 317 11.91 -4.03 15.45
CA ARG A 317 12.03 -3.03 16.50
C ARG A 317 12.65 -3.58 17.78
N ARG A 318 12.31 -4.82 18.15
CA ARG A 318 12.92 -5.51 19.30
C ARG A 318 14.42 -5.70 19.08
N ARG A 319 14.83 -6.21 17.91
CA ARG A 319 16.26 -6.37 17.56
C ARG A 319 17.02 -5.04 17.59
N GLU A 320 16.40 -3.97 17.12
CA GLU A 320 16.98 -2.63 17.18
C GLU A 320 17.19 -2.16 18.63
N ALA A 321 16.20 -2.35 19.49
CA ALA A 321 16.28 -2.00 20.92
C ALA A 321 17.36 -2.80 21.66
N GLU A 322 17.46 -4.10 21.41
CA GLU A 322 18.50 -4.98 21.97
C GLU A 322 19.91 -4.55 21.54
N ARG A 323 20.07 -4.12 20.27
CA ARG A 323 21.32 -3.61 19.75
C ARG A 323 21.72 -2.30 20.42
N GLN A 324 20.79 -1.36 20.57
CA GLN A 324 21.02 -0.08 21.24
C GLN A 324 21.40 -0.27 22.71
N ALA A 325 20.76 -1.20 23.41
CA ALA A 325 21.08 -1.53 24.81
C ALA A 325 22.48 -2.12 25.00
N LYS A 326 23.04 -2.80 23.98
CA LYS A 326 24.42 -3.33 24.02
C LYS A 326 25.49 -2.29 23.69
N MET A 327 25.11 -1.15 23.16
CA MET A 327 26.03 -0.06 22.80
C MET A 327 26.11 1.05 23.86
N THR A 328 25.21 1.01 24.87
CA THR A 328 25.19 1.86 26.07
C THR A 328 25.80 1.16 27.24
#